data_a36c83757d6252805559f1e4202f78eb
#
_entry.id   a36c83757d6252805559f1e4202f78eb
#
_cell.length_a   1.000
_cell.length_b   1.000
_cell.length_c   1.000
_cell.angle_alpha   90.00
_cell.angle_beta   90.00
_cell.angle_gamma   90.00
#
_symmetry.space_group_name_H-M   'P 1'
#
loop_
_entity.id
_entity.type
_entity.pdbx_description
1 polymer ?
#
loop_
_entity_poly.entity_id
_entity_poly.type
_entity_poly.pdbx_seq_one_letter_code
_entity_poly.pdbx_strand_id
1 'polypeptide(L)'
;MANKVKINLFDNEFTINTEENEEYIKNLATEINARFKKLTEENGFLSPTMVASIAALQYCDEAKKRRLECEELKVKSKTALELEANARLELTEAKLEIGRLCRENREIRIKMEQK
;
A
#
# COMPACT_ATOMS: atom_id res chain seq x y z
N MET A 1 -20.95 17.40 -2.22
CA MET A 1 -22.39 17.12 -2.28
C MET A 1 -22.62 15.66 -2.60
N ALA A 2 -23.59 15.05 -1.91
CA ALA A 2 -23.94 13.67 -2.19
C ALA A 2 -24.66 13.56 -3.53
N ASN A 3 -24.24 12.61 -4.36
CA ASN A 3 -24.86 12.28 -5.62
C ASN A 3 -25.77 11.08 -5.44
N LYS A 4 -26.87 11.06 -6.18
CA LYS A 4 -27.74 9.88 -6.25
C LYS A 4 -27.33 9.10 -7.51
N VAL A 5 -26.86 7.88 -7.31
CA VAL A 5 -26.42 7.01 -8.40
C VAL A 5 -27.30 5.78 -8.44
N LYS A 6 -27.83 5.48 -9.64
CA LYS A 6 -28.61 4.26 -9.87
C LYS A 6 -27.68 3.17 -10.37
N ILE A 7 -27.71 2.03 -9.68
CA ILE A 7 -26.95 0.85 -10.06
C ILE A 7 -27.84 -0.38 -10.07
N ASN A 8 -27.46 -1.36 -10.87
CA ASN A 8 -28.12 -2.66 -10.90
C ASN A 8 -27.17 -3.70 -10.31
N LEU A 9 -27.64 -4.38 -9.26
CA LEU A 9 -26.94 -5.49 -8.63
C LEU A 9 -27.86 -6.69 -8.61
N PHE A 10 -27.49 -7.78 -9.25
CA PHE A 10 -28.28 -8.99 -9.31
C PHE A 10 -29.70 -8.75 -9.85
N ASP A 11 -29.80 -7.97 -10.95
CA ASP A 11 -31.06 -7.57 -11.59
C ASP A 11 -31.98 -6.70 -10.70
N ASN A 12 -31.49 -6.26 -9.54
CA ASN A 12 -32.19 -5.32 -8.69
C ASN A 12 -31.62 -3.92 -8.87
N GLU A 13 -32.50 -2.94 -9.02
CA GLU A 13 -32.11 -1.55 -9.15
C GLU A 13 -31.97 -0.92 -7.75
N PHE A 14 -30.84 -0.29 -7.48
CA PHE A 14 -30.58 0.45 -6.25
C PHE A 14 -30.23 1.89 -6.55
N THR A 15 -30.69 2.79 -5.70
CA THR A 15 -30.27 4.18 -5.75
C THR A 15 -29.41 4.43 -4.51
N ILE A 16 -28.16 4.82 -4.73
CA ILE A 16 -27.19 5.04 -3.67
C ILE A 16 -26.87 6.52 -3.56
N ASN A 17 -26.92 7.05 -2.34
CA ASN A 17 -26.42 8.40 -2.05
C ASN A 17 -24.95 8.30 -1.70
N THR A 18 -24.09 8.94 -2.49
CA THR A 18 -22.66 8.88 -2.30
C THR A 18 -22.00 10.20 -2.68
N GLU A 19 -20.86 10.49 -2.07
CA GLU A 19 -20.04 11.62 -2.43
C GLU A 19 -19.06 11.25 -3.57
N GLU A 20 -18.99 9.95 -3.87
CA GLU A 20 -18.12 9.44 -4.92
C GLU A 20 -18.65 9.76 -6.33
N ASN A 21 -17.76 9.67 -7.32
CA ASN A 21 -18.09 9.88 -8.71
C ASN A 21 -19.04 8.77 -9.19
N GLU A 22 -20.02 9.15 -10.00
CA GLU A 22 -20.99 8.21 -10.59
C GLU A 22 -20.31 7.08 -11.39
N GLU A 23 -19.31 7.42 -12.21
CA GLU A 23 -18.56 6.46 -12.98
C GLU A 23 -17.85 5.42 -12.10
N TYR A 24 -17.26 5.89 -11.02
CA TYR A 24 -16.60 5.02 -10.04
C TYR A 24 -17.58 4.01 -9.42
N ILE A 25 -18.76 4.48 -9.02
CA ILE A 25 -19.79 3.61 -8.43
C ILE A 25 -20.31 2.59 -9.47
N LYS A 26 -20.49 3.02 -10.72
CA LYS A 26 -20.91 2.12 -11.80
C LYS A 26 -19.85 1.05 -12.07
N ASN A 27 -18.58 1.40 -12.01
CA ASN A 27 -17.48 0.45 -12.16
C ASN A 27 -17.48 -0.58 -11.04
N LEU A 28 -17.74 -0.14 -9.80
CA LEU A 28 -17.88 -1.05 -8.66
C LEU A 28 -19.04 -2.02 -8.86
N ALA A 29 -20.18 -1.52 -9.35
CA ALA A 29 -21.35 -2.35 -9.62
C ALA A 29 -21.05 -3.40 -10.70
N THR A 30 -20.32 -3.02 -11.75
CA THR A 30 -19.89 -3.93 -12.81
C THR A 30 -19.01 -5.04 -12.25
N GLU A 31 -18.07 -4.70 -11.40
CA GLU A 31 -17.17 -5.66 -10.76
C GLU A 31 -17.93 -6.63 -9.85
N ILE A 32 -18.86 -6.12 -9.06
CA ILE A 32 -19.70 -6.92 -8.17
C ILE A 32 -20.57 -7.89 -8.99
N ASN A 33 -21.21 -7.41 -10.07
CA ASN A 33 -22.04 -8.25 -10.93
C ASN A 33 -21.23 -9.35 -11.61
N ALA A 34 -19.99 -9.07 -12.03
CA ALA A 34 -19.09 -10.08 -12.59
C ALA A 34 -18.78 -11.18 -11.57
N ARG A 35 -18.54 -10.81 -10.32
CA ARG A 35 -18.30 -11.77 -9.24
C ARG A 35 -19.53 -12.62 -8.96
N PHE A 36 -20.69 -12.01 -8.91
CA PHE A 36 -21.97 -12.72 -8.72
C PHE A 36 -22.20 -13.74 -9.83
N LYS A 37 -21.96 -13.33 -11.07
CA LYS A 37 -22.10 -14.22 -12.23
C LYS A 37 -21.16 -15.43 -12.13
N LYS A 38 -19.91 -15.19 -11.79
CA LYS A 38 -18.91 -16.24 -11.61
C LYS A 38 -19.31 -17.23 -10.52
N LEU A 39 -19.76 -16.72 -9.37
CA LEU A 39 -20.21 -17.57 -8.26
C LEU A 39 -21.43 -18.38 -8.63
N THR A 40 -22.36 -17.80 -9.36
CA THR A 40 -23.57 -18.50 -9.82
C THR A 40 -23.22 -19.61 -10.82
N GLU A 41 -22.27 -19.36 -11.71
CA GLU A 41 -21.82 -20.36 -12.70
C GLU A 41 -21.07 -21.52 -12.03
N GLU A 42 -20.27 -21.23 -11.00
CA GLU A 42 -19.54 -22.26 -10.26
C GLU A 42 -20.47 -23.17 -9.45
N ASN A 43 -21.58 -22.60 -8.93
CA ASN A 43 -22.52 -23.32 -8.07
C ASN A 43 -23.96 -22.96 -8.45
N GLY A 44 -24.53 -23.71 -9.39
CA GLY A 44 -25.86 -23.46 -9.91
C GLY A 44 -27.04 -23.63 -8.93
N PHE A 45 -26.77 -24.14 -7.72
CA PHE A 45 -27.77 -24.37 -6.68
C PHE A 45 -27.89 -23.25 -5.65
N LEU A 46 -27.05 -22.20 -5.78
CA LEU A 46 -27.06 -21.10 -4.83
C LEU A 46 -28.17 -20.10 -5.13
N SER A 47 -28.88 -19.69 -4.10
CA SER A 47 -29.83 -18.59 -4.20
C SER A 47 -29.09 -17.26 -4.35
N PRO A 48 -29.73 -16.21 -4.88
CA PRO A 48 -29.13 -14.88 -4.94
C PRO A 48 -28.61 -14.39 -3.58
N THR A 49 -29.35 -14.66 -2.52
CA THR A 49 -28.92 -14.27 -1.16
C THR A 49 -27.63 -14.99 -0.74
N MET A 50 -27.52 -16.27 -1.05
CA MET A 50 -26.32 -17.06 -0.76
C MET A 50 -25.12 -16.56 -1.55
N VAL A 51 -25.31 -16.27 -2.83
CA VAL A 51 -24.26 -15.72 -3.71
C VAL A 51 -23.77 -14.36 -3.15
N ALA A 52 -24.70 -13.49 -2.79
CA ALA A 52 -24.36 -12.18 -2.21
C ALA A 52 -23.59 -12.34 -0.90
N SER A 53 -24.00 -13.30 -0.06
CA SER A 53 -23.33 -13.57 1.22
C SER A 53 -21.91 -14.08 1.02
N ILE A 54 -21.69 -14.98 0.07
CA ILE A 54 -20.37 -15.51 -0.26
C ILE A 54 -19.50 -14.39 -0.84
N ALA A 55 -20.04 -13.58 -1.73
CA ALA A 55 -19.32 -12.44 -2.30
C ALA A 55 -18.89 -11.45 -1.21
N ALA A 56 -19.77 -11.16 -0.27
CA ALA A 56 -19.45 -10.28 0.85
C ALA A 56 -18.31 -10.84 1.70
N LEU A 57 -18.33 -12.14 1.96
CA LEU A 57 -17.26 -12.82 2.69
C LEU A 57 -15.93 -12.71 1.95
N GLN A 58 -15.93 -12.96 0.64
CA GLN A 58 -14.74 -12.87 -0.20
C GLN A 58 -14.16 -11.46 -0.23
N TYR A 59 -15.01 -10.44 -0.37
CA TYR A 59 -14.56 -9.04 -0.37
C TYR A 59 -13.98 -8.64 0.99
N CYS A 60 -14.60 -9.09 2.07
CA CYS A 60 -14.08 -8.82 3.41
C CYS A 60 -12.71 -9.46 3.63
N ASP A 61 -12.55 -10.71 3.18
CA ASP A 61 -11.28 -11.43 3.25
C ASP A 61 -10.19 -10.71 2.45
N GLU A 62 -10.50 -10.33 1.21
CA GLU A 62 -9.58 -9.59 0.34
C GLU A 62 -9.20 -8.24 0.96
N ALA A 63 -10.17 -7.52 1.52
CA ALA A 63 -9.92 -6.23 2.16
C ALA A 63 -8.97 -6.37 3.35
N LYS A 64 -9.16 -7.40 4.18
CA LYS A 64 -8.28 -7.66 5.32
C LYS A 64 -6.87 -8.03 4.87
N LYS A 65 -6.74 -8.90 3.88
CA LYS A 65 -5.44 -9.30 3.33
C LYS A 65 -4.68 -8.10 2.76
N ARG A 66 -5.36 -7.25 2.00
CA ARG A 66 -4.75 -6.03 1.45
C ARG A 66 -4.32 -5.07 2.54
N ARG A 67 -5.13 -4.94 3.59
CA ARG A 67 -4.78 -4.10 4.74
C ARG A 67 -3.51 -4.58 5.42
N LEU A 68 -3.40 -5.90 5.65
CA LEU A 68 -2.21 -6.51 6.24
C LEU A 68 -0.98 -6.30 5.35
N GLU A 69 -1.12 -6.50 4.04
CA GLU A 69 -0.05 -6.24 3.08
C GLU A 69 0.40 -4.77 3.12
N CYS A 70 -0.54 -3.84 3.19
CA CYS A 70 -0.22 -2.41 3.31
C CYS A 70 0.54 -2.11 4.59
N GLU A 71 0.14 -2.71 5.71
CA GLU A 71 0.83 -2.55 6.99
C GLU A 71 2.25 -3.11 6.92
N GLU A 72 2.43 -4.29 6.33
CA GLU A 72 3.75 -4.88 6.13
C GLU A 72 4.64 -4.00 5.25
N LEU A 73 4.09 -3.46 4.16
CA LEU A 73 4.81 -2.55 3.27
C LEU A 73 5.20 -1.26 3.98
N LYS A 74 4.33 -0.72 4.82
CA LYS A 74 4.64 0.47 5.63
C LYS A 74 5.79 0.20 6.58
N VAL A 75 5.79 -0.94 7.25
CA VAL A 75 6.87 -1.35 8.16
C VAL A 75 8.18 -1.51 7.39
N LYS A 76 8.15 -2.20 6.26
CA LYS A 76 9.33 -2.39 5.40
C LYS A 76 9.88 -1.07 4.90
N SER A 77 9.01 -0.17 4.46
CA SER A 77 9.39 1.16 3.98
C SER A 77 10.03 1.98 5.10
N LYS A 78 9.46 1.96 6.29
CA LYS A 78 10.01 2.65 7.45
C LYS A 78 11.38 2.11 7.81
N THR A 79 11.53 0.77 7.85
CA THR A 79 12.80 0.11 8.14
C THR A 79 13.85 0.49 7.10
N ALA A 80 13.50 0.48 5.81
CA ALA A 80 14.40 0.86 4.73
C ALA A 80 14.88 2.31 4.87
N LEU A 81 13.97 3.22 5.21
CA LEU A 81 14.31 4.63 5.44
C LEU A 81 15.24 4.81 6.64
N GLU A 82 15.00 4.06 7.71
CA GLU A 82 15.86 4.09 8.90
C GLU A 82 17.26 3.58 8.59
N LEU A 83 17.36 2.48 7.83
CA LEU A 83 18.65 1.92 7.41
C LEU A 83 19.41 2.90 6.51
N GLU A 84 18.73 3.56 5.60
CA GLU A 84 19.32 4.58 4.74
C GLU A 84 19.85 5.76 5.55
N ALA A 85 19.06 6.25 6.51
CA ALA A 85 19.47 7.35 7.39
C ALA A 85 20.70 6.99 8.22
N ASN A 86 20.73 5.77 8.75
CA ASN A 86 21.88 5.27 9.51
C ASN A 86 23.14 5.15 8.65
N ALA A 87 22.98 4.64 7.41
CA ALA A 87 24.09 4.53 6.48
C ALA A 87 24.69 5.89 6.11
N ARG A 88 23.83 6.89 5.91
CA ARG A 88 24.27 8.27 5.64
C ARG A 88 25.02 8.87 6.81
N LEU A 89 24.55 8.61 8.03
CA LEU A 89 25.19 9.09 9.25
C LEU A 89 26.56 8.45 9.40
N GLU A 90 26.67 7.14 9.23
CA GLU A 90 27.95 6.43 9.27
C GLU A 90 28.96 6.97 8.25
N LEU A 91 28.48 7.25 7.02
CA LEU A 91 29.29 7.81 5.96
C LEU A 91 29.82 9.20 6.36
N THR A 92 28.98 10.04 6.94
CA THR A 92 29.35 11.37 7.40
C THR A 92 30.42 11.27 8.52
N GLU A 93 30.23 10.39 9.48
CA GLU A 93 31.18 10.14 10.55
C GLU A 93 32.53 9.65 10.01
N ALA A 94 32.50 8.73 9.03
CA ALA A 94 33.72 8.22 8.38
C ALA A 94 34.46 9.34 7.65
N LYS A 95 33.77 10.22 6.95
CA LYS A 95 34.38 11.36 6.26
C LYS A 95 35.03 12.33 7.24
N LEU A 96 34.40 12.58 8.38
CA LEU A 96 34.95 13.44 9.42
C LEU A 96 36.21 12.83 10.02
N GLU A 97 36.22 11.52 10.26
CA GLU A 97 37.36 10.78 10.78
C GLU A 97 38.54 10.82 9.80
N ILE A 98 38.28 10.60 8.51
CA ILE A 98 39.29 10.69 7.45
C ILE A 98 39.90 12.10 7.43
N GLY A 99 39.07 13.14 7.53
CA GLY A 99 39.55 14.52 7.57
C GLY A 99 40.46 14.78 8.77
N ARG A 100 40.11 14.26 9.93
CA ARG A 100 40.90 14.36 11.16
C ARG A 100 42.27 13.67 11.01
N LEU A 101 42.27 12.46 10.50
CA LEU A 101 43.49 11.69 10.27
C LEU A 101 44.41 12.36 9.25
N CYS A 102 43.85 12.92 8.18
CA CYS A 102 44.63 13.65 7.18
C CYS A 102 45.32 14.88 7.80
N ARG A 103 44.66 15.60 8.69
CA ARG A 103 45.23 16.74 9.37
C ARG A 103 46.34 16.32 10.29
N GLU A 104 46.16 15.26 11.07
CA GLU A 104 47.19 14.73 11.96
C GLU A 104 48.43 14.29 11.17
N ASN A 105 48.23 13.59 10.05
CA ASN A 105 49.33 13.14 9.21
C ASN A 105 50.13 14.34 8.65
N ARG A 106 49.45 15.40 8.25
CA ARG A 106 50.06 16.61 7.76
C ARG A 106 50.94 17.27 8.85
N GLU A 107 50.44 17.37 10.07
CA GLU A 107 51.16 17.90 11.21
C GLU A 107 52.38 17.09 11.55
N ILE A 108 52.29 15.78 11.53
CA ILE A 108 53.42 14.87 11.76
C ILE A 108 54.50 15.07 10.72
N ARG A 109 54.12 15.18 9.39
CA ARG A 109 55.08 15.42 8.31
C ARG A 109 55.82 16.73 8.52
N ILE A 110 55.10 17.78 8.90
CA ILE A 110 55.71 19.10 9.15
C ILE A 110 56.73 19.00 10.27
N LYS A 111 56.38 18.31 11.37
CA LYS A 111 57.30 18.12 12.49
C LYS A 111 58.52 17.31 12.12
N MET A 112 58.37 16.31 11.29
CA MET A 112 59.48 15.47 10.81
C MET A 112 60.45 16.26 9.89
N GLU A 113 59.91 17.13 9.05
CA GLU A 113 60.70 17.96 8.13
C GLU A 113 61.49 19.07 8.87
N GLN A 114 61.02 19.49 10.06
CA GLN A 114 61.68 20.50 10.86
C GLN A 114 62.87 19.99 11.67
N LYS A 115 63.08 18.72 11.70
CA LYS A 115 64.26 18.11 12.30
C LYS A 115 65.36 18.00 11.29
#